data_0f5fddc111924ab8b82d4b8bcbd70fdd
#
_entry.id   0f5fddc111924ab8b82d4b8bcbd70fdd
#
_cell.length_a   1.000
_cell.length_b   1.000
_cell.length_c   1.000
_cell.angle_alpha   90.00
_cell.angle_beta   90.00
_cell.angle_gamma   90.00
#
_symmetry.space_group_name_H-M   'P 1'
#
loop_
_entity.id
_entity.type
_entity.pdbx_description
1 polymer ?
#
loop_
_entity_poly.entity_id
_entity_poly.type
_entity_poly.pdbx_seq_one_letter_code
_entity_poly.pdbx_strand_id
1 'polypeptide(L)'
;MRKIEAQMNAAIAGRRNWSKDNTRVEVDKNGDTYVYLHGHNIARLANNGAMQLSSCGWETVTTKSRLNAILDCFVHNIGIYQKDWVWYITGRDFNVPFYDGYLISR
;
A
#
# COMPACT_ATOMS: atom_id res chain seq x y z
N MET A 1 13.82 1.06 3.86
CA MET A 1 12.96 1.00 2.65
C MET A 1 13.77 0.50 1.47
N ARG A 2 13.23 -0.42 0.71
CA ARG A 2 13.89 -0.93 -0.49
C ARG A 2 13.93 0.13 -1.59
N LYS A 3 14.94 0.06 -2.46
CA LYS A 3 15.10 1.02 -3.55
C LYS A 3 13.87 1.08 -4.47
N ILE A 4 13.32 -0.08 -4.83
CA ILE A 4 12.12 -0.14 -5.67
C ILE A 4 10.93 0.55 -5.00
N GLU A 5 10.84 0.47 -3.66
CA GLU A 5 9.78 1.12 -2.90
C GLU A 5 9.93 2.63 -2.87
N ALA A 6 11.16 3.14 -2.80
CA ALA A 6 11.40 4.55 -2.91
C ALA A 6 10.98 5.08 -4.29
N GLN A 7 11.27 4.33 -5.35
CA GLN A 7 10.86 4.70 -6.72
C GLN A 7 9.35 4.62 -6.88
N MET A 8 8.72 3.58 -6.33
CA MET A 8 7.26 3.43 -6.31
C MET A 8 6.61 4.64 -5.65
N ASN A 9 7.08 4.99 -4.46
CA ASN A 9 6.52 6.12 -3.71
C ASN A 9 6.72 7.46 -4.42
N ALA A 10 7.84 7.64 -5.12
CA ALA A 10 8.07 8.83 -5.94
C ALA A 10 7.04 8.93 -7.07
N ALA A 11 6.71 7.80 -7.70
CA ALA A 11 5.69 7.77 -8.75
C ALA A 11 4.30 8.08 -8.19
N ILE A 12 3.97 7.53 -7.02
CA ILE A 12 2.69 7.82 -6.35
C ILE A 12 2.59 9.31 -6.01
N ALA A 13 3.63 9.87 -5.40
CA ALA A 13 3.65 11.28 -5.02
C ALA A 13 3.56 12.21 -6.24
N GLY A 14 4.21 11.84 -7.34
CA GLY A 14 4.19 12.61 -8.58
C GLY A 14 2.99 12.34 -9.46
N ARG A 15 2.10 11.44 -9.07
CA ARG A 15 0.92 11.02 -9.84
C ARG A 15 1.29 10.66 -11.27
N ARG A 16 2.23 9.73 -11.42
CA ARG A 16 2.65 9.28 -12.75
C ARG A 16 2.68 7.77 -12.83
N ASN A 17 2.42 7.28 -14.02
CA ASN A 17 2.52 5.85 -14.31
C ASN A 17 3.98 5.43 -14.26
N TRP A 18 4.23 4.26 -13.68
CA TRP A 18 5.58 3.74 -13.50
C TRP A 18 5.51 2.23 -13.31
N SER A 19 6.51 1.53 -13.78
CA SER A 19 6.63 0.10 -13.48
C SER A 19 8.08 -0.32 -13.45
N LYS A 20 8.39 -1.26 -12.59
CA LYS A 20 9.71 -1.88 -12.51
C LYS A 20 9.57 -3.26 -11.87
N ASP A 21 10.14 -4.27 -12.51
CA ASP A 21 10.09 -5.66 -12.05
C ASP A 21 8.65 -6.09 -11.77
N ASN A 22 8.33 -6.40 -10.51
CA ASN A 22 7.01 -6.90 -10.12
C ASN A 22 6.05 -5.82 -9.63
N THR A 23 6.44 -4.54 -9.69
CA THR A 23 5.67 -3.45 -9.08
C THR A 23 5.27 -2.42 -10.14
N ARG A 24 4.03 -1.96 -10.09
CA ARG A 24 3.48 -1.01 -11.05
C ARG A 24 2.59 0.01 -10.35
N VAL A 25 2.68 1.27 -10.81
CA VAL A 25 1.82 2.36 -10.36
C VAL A 25 1.06 2.87 -11.57
N GLU A 26 -0.27 2.99 -11.45
CA GLU A 26 -1.13 3.53 -12.50
C GLU A 26 -2.01 4.62 -11.91
N VAL A 27 -2.16 5.71 -12.66
CA VAL A 27 -3.02 6.82 -12.28
C VAL A 27 -4.14 6.92 -13.32
N ASP A 28 -5.39 6.94 -12.85
CA ASP A 28 -6.52 7.03 -13.76
C ASP A 28 -6.88 8.50 -14.04
N LYS A 29 -7.88 8.69 -14.90
CA LYS A 29 -8.29 10.03 -15.33
C LYS A 29 -8.91 10.86 -14.20
N ASN A 30 -9.34 10.20 -13.12
CA ASN A 30 -9.93 10.87 -11.97
C ASN A 30 -8.89 11.26 -10.93
N GLY A 31 -7.62 10.93 -11.15
CA GLY A 31 -6.55 11.21 -10.22
C GLY A 31 -6.39 10.16 -9.12
N ASP A 32 -7.10 9.06 -9.19
CA ASP A 32 -6.90 7.94 -8.27
C ASP A 32 -5.67 7.15 -8.69
N THR A 33 -4.86 6.75 -7.71
CA THR A 33 -3.63 6.02 -7.94
C THR A 33 -3.79 4.58 -7.48
N TYR A 34 -3.35 3.64 -8.32
CA TYR A 34 -3.42 2.21 -8.06
C TYR A 34 -2.03 1.62 -8.04
N VAL A 35 -1.75 0.76 -7.05
CA VAL A 35 -0.46 0.07 -6.94
C VAL A 35 -0.69 -1.42 -7.12
N TYR A 36 0.13 -2.02 -7.98
CA TYR A 36 0.04 -3.45 -8.31
C TYR A 36 1.34 -4.15 -7.95
N LEU A 37 1.22 -5.34 -7.38
CA LEU A 37 2.33 -6.25 -7.15
C LEU A 37 2.01 -7.57 -7.83
N HIS A 38 2.86 -8.02 -8.74
CA HIS A 38 2.60 -9.20 -9.59
C HIS A 38 1.23 -9.13 -10.28
N GLY A 39 0.81 -7.93 -10.70
CA GLY A 39 -0.47 -7.74 -11.35
C GLY A 39 -1.68 -7.67 -10.43
N HIS A 40 -1.49 -7.82 -9.11
CA HIS A 40 -2.59 -7.73 -8.13
C HIS A 40 -2.63 -6.34 -7.53
N ASN A 41 -3.82 -5.74 -7.49
CA ASN A 41 -3.99 -4.40 -6.90
C ASN A 41 -3.90 -4.48 -5.37
N ILE A 42 -2.81 -3.99 -4.81
CA ILE A 42 -2.59 -4.01 -3.36
C ILE A 42 -2.95 -2.71 -2.68
N ALA A 43 -3.06 -1.61 -3.43
CA ALA A 43 -3.39 -0.32 -2.83
C ALA A 43 -4.11 0.57 -3.84
N ARG A 44 -5.07 1.35 -3.34
CA ARG A 44 -5.72 2.42 -4.08
C ARG A 44 -5.64 3.67 -3.21
N LEU A 45 -5.07 4.73 -3.76
CA LEU A 45 -5.00 6.03 -3.10
C LEU A 45 -5.92 6.96 -3.86
N ALA A 46 -7.09 7.20 -3.29
CA ALA A 46 -8.11 8.02 -3.94
C ALA A 46 -7.71 9.49 -3.94
N ASN A 47 -8.17 10.20 -4.93
CA ASN A 47 -7.89 11.63 -5.08
C ASN A 47 -8.34 12.45 -3.87
N ASN A 48 -9.36 11.98 -3.14
CA ASN A 48 -9.85 12.64 -1.93
C ASN A 48 -9.02 12.33 -0.67
N GLY A 49 -7.96 11.54 -0.79
CA GLY A 49 -7.10 11.18 0.32
C GLY A 49 -7.40 9.85 0.99
N ALA A 50 -8.52 9.21 0.66
CA ALA A 50 -8.82 7.88 1.20
C ALA A 50 -7.85 6.85 0.61
N MET A 51 -7.54 5.82 1.39
CA MET A 51 -6.63 4.77 0.97
C MET A 51 -7.24 3.42 1.27
N GLN A 52 -7.15 2.49 0.32
CA GLN A 52 -7.62 1.13 0.50
C GLN A 52 -6.47 0.17 0.24
N LEU A 53 -6.30 -0.80 1.13
CA LEU A 53 -5.18 -1.74 1.09
C LEU A 53 -5.67 -3.17 0.98
N SER A 54 -4.90 -4.01 0.29
CA SER A 54 -5.23 -5.42 0.12
C SER A 54 -3.96 -6.25 -0.06
N SER A 55 -3.96 -7.47 0.48
CA SER A 55 -2.92 -8.44 0.16
C SER A 55 -3.27 -9.25 -1.09
N CYS A 56 -4.51 -9.17 -1.53
CA CYS A 56 -5.06 -9.99 -2.63
C CYS A 56 -4.89 -11.50 -2.35
N GLY A 57 -4.90 -11.87 -1.06
CA GLY A 57 -4.67 -13.25 -0.65
C GLY A 57 -3.21 -13.66 -0.61
N TRP A 58 -2.28 -12.77 -0.97
CA TRP A 58 -0.84 -13.06 -0.99
C TRP A 58 -0.14 -12.37 0.18
N GLU A 59 -0.25 -12.98 1.37
CA GLU A 59 0.35 -12.42 2.58
C GLU A 59 1.83 -12.80 2.67
N THR A 60 2.63 -12.20 1.78
CA THR A 60 4.06 -12.45 1.68
C THR A 60 4.87 -11.31 2.31
N VAL A 61 6.15 -11.57 2.57
CA VAL A 61 7.09 -10.55 3.06
C VAL A 61 7.14 -9.36 2.08
N THR A 62 7.16 -9.65 0.78
CA THR A 62 7.21 -8.59 -0.23
C THR A 62 5.94 -7.74 -0.22
N THR A 63 4.76 -8.36 -0.16
CA THR A 63 3.50 -7.61 -0.09
C THR A 63 3.47 -6.70 1.13
N LYS A 64 3.84 -7.23 2.30
CA LYS A 64 3.87 -6.46 3.54
C LYS A 64 4.87 -5.30 3.45
N SER A 65 6.04 -5.54 2.85
CA SER A 65 7.04 -4.50 2.67
C SER A 65 6.51 -3.35 1.80
N ARG A 66 5.84 -3.67 0.68
CA ARG A 66 5.26 -2.65 -0.20
C ARG A 66 4.19 -1.83 0.52
N LEU A 67 3.28 -2.50 1.24
CA LEU A 67 2.22 -1.81 1.97
C LEU A 67 2.79 -0.91 3.07
N ASN A 68 3.78 -1.38 3.82
CA ASN A 68 4.41 -0.57 4.85
C ASN A 68 5.16 0.63 4.26
N ALA A 69 5.78 0.48 3.10
CA ALA A 69 6.45 1.60 2.43
C ALA A 69 5.44 2.70 2.06
N ILE A 70 4.27 2.30 1.56
CA ILE A 70 3.19 3.25 1.23
C ILE A 70 2.68 3.93 2.50
N LEU A 71 2.43 3.16 3.55
CA LEU A 71 1.93 3.69 4.81
C LEU A 71 2.93 4.68 5.43
N ASP A 72 4.21 4.33 5.46
CA ASP A 72 5.25 5.20 6.01
C ASP A 72 5.34 6.53 5.28
N CYS A 73 5.15 6.51 3.98
CA CYS A 73 5.31 7.71 3.16
C CYS A 73 4.08 8.62 3.19
N PHE A 74 2.88 8.03 3.16
CA PHE A 74 1.66 8.81 2.90
C PHE A 74 0.73 8.93 4.08
N VAL A 75 0.86 8.09 5.09
CA VAL A 75 -0.06 8.09 6.24
C VAL A 75 0.68 8.40 7.53
N HIS A 76 1.84 7.80 7.73
CA HIS A 76 2.64 7.86 8.96
C HIS A 76 1.92 7.21 10.17
N ASN A 77 2.71 6.65 11.08
CA ASN A 77 2.24 6.09 12.35
C ASN A 77 1.24 4.93 12.21
N ILE A 78 1.11 4.35 11.02
CA ILE A 78 0.31 3.15 10.79
C ILE A 78 1.20 2.13 10.09
N GLY A 79 1.15 0.89 10.53
CA GLY A 79 1.96 -0.16 9.95
C GLY A 79 1.28 -1.51 10.03
N ILE A 80 1.76 -2.44 9.22
CA ILE A 80 1.29 -3.82 9.17
C ILE A 80 2.41 -4.72 9.69
N TYR A 81 2.06 -5.65 10.59
CA TYR A 81 3.00 -6.64 11.10
C TYR A 81 2.33 -8.00 11.18
N GLN A 82 3.15 -9.02 11.32
CA GLN A 82 2.69 -10.40 11.42
C GLN A 82 3.01 -10.96 12.80
N LYS A 83 2.02 -11.63 13.42
CA LYS A 83 2.20 -12.34 14.68
C LYS A 83 1.39 -13.62 14.63
N ASP A 84 2.01 -14.74 14.94
CA ASP A 84 1.35 -16.04 14.94
C ASP A 84 0.63 -16.33 13.61
N TRP A 85 1.30 -15.97 12.50
CA TRP A 85 0.83 -16.17 11.12
C TRP A 85 -0.37 -15.31 10.74
N VAL A 86 -0.76 -14.35 11.58
CA VAL A 86 -1.85 -13.42 11.29
C VAL A 86 -1.29 -12.02 11.09
N TRP A 87 -1.76 -11.35 10.05
CA TRP A 87 -1.42 -9.96 9.80
C TRP A 87 -2.30 -9.04 10.63
N TYR A 88 -1.67 -8.03 11.22
CA TYR A 88 -2.34 -6.97 11.96
C TYR A 88 -1.99 -5.63 11.38
N ILE A 89 -2.94 -4.68 11.45
CA ILE A 89 -2.67 -3.29 11.16
C ILE A 89 -2.79 -2.51 12.47
N THR A 90 -1.77 -1.68 12.74
CA THR A 90 -1.66 -0.98 14.01
C THR A 90 -1.42 0.50 13.77
N GLY A 91 -2.02 1.33 14.59
CA GLY A 91 -1.82 2.76 14.62
C GLY A 91 -1.75 3.24 16.05
N ARG A 92 -1.93 4.54 16.24
CA ARG A 92 -1.79 5.16 17.55
C ARG A 92 -2.77 4.60 18.57
N ASP A 93 -4.02 4.41 18.16
CA ASP A 93 -5.11 4.04 19.06
C ASP A 93 -5.79 2.74 18.68
N PHE A 94 -5.18 1.95 17.80
CA PHE A 94 -5.78 0.69 17.38
C PHE A 94 -4.73 -0.35 17.02
N ASN A 95 -5.13 -1.60 17.13
CA ASN A 95 -4.34 -2.75 16.72
C ASN A 95 -5.33 -3.87 16.43
N VAL A 96 -5.61 -4.12 15.16
CA VAL A 96 -6.67 -5.02 14.73
C VAL A 96 -6.15 -5.94 13.63
N PRO A 97 -6.78 -7.10 13.42
CA PRO A 97 -6.42 -7.94 12.28
C PRO A 97 -6.61 -7.19 10.97
N PHE A 98 -5.62 -7.34 10.08
CA PHE A 98 -5.71 -6.77 8.75
C PHE A 98 -6.61 -7.65 7.87
N TYR A 99 -7.42 -7.03 7.04
CA TYR A 99 -8.22 -7.73 6.04
C TYR A 99 -8.13 -7.01 4.70
N ASP A 100 -8.34 -7.76 3.62
CA ASP A 100 -8.29 -7.20 2.28
C ASP A 100 -9.43 -6.20 2.07
N GLY A 101 -9.10 -5.07 1.47
CA GLY A 101 -10.04 -3.96 1.32
C GLY A 101 -10.03 -3.00 2.50
N TYR A 102 -9.08 -3.14 3.42
CA TYR A 102 -9.00 -2.25 4.59
C TYR A 102 -8.94 -0.80 4.15
N LEU A 103 -9.83 0.03 4.68
CA LEU A 103 -9.99 1.41 4.27
C LEU A 103 -9.44 2.35 5.34
N ILE A 104 -8.60 3.28 4.92
CA ILE A 104 -8.08 4.35 5.77
C ILE A 104 -8.63 5.66 5.23
N SER A 105 -9.40 6.34 6.06
CA SER A 105 -9.94 7.66 5.74
C SER A 105 -9.00 8.74 6.26
N ARG A 106 -8.80 9.76 5.46
CA ARG A 106 -7.87 10.85 5.82
C ARG A 106 -8.55 12.20 5.77
#